data_4021311188b5c322611c63005679d48d
#
_entry.id   4021311188b5c322611c63005679d48d
#
_cell.length_a   1.000
_cell.length_b   1.000
_cell.length_c   1.000
_cell.angle_alpha   90.00
_cell.angle_beta   90.00
_cell.angle_gamma   90.00
#
_symmetry.space_group_name_H-M   'P 1'
#
loop_
_entity.id
_entity.type
_entity.pdbx_description
1 polymer ?
#
loop_
_entity_poly.entity_id
_entity_poly.type
_entity_poly.pdbx_seq_one_letter_code
_entity_poly.pdbx_strand_id
1 'polypeptide(L)'
;ESFRLFWLEDAVPAENQEGFRIIRQNTVTPLAVGEIFNTIWDCKQLIEEQLIDYIRTSVVHAGGLTHLRRIADFASLYHVQTGCHGATDLSPVCMGAALHFDLCVPNFGVQEYMRHSEETNEVFPHTYSFKNGYMYPGEAVGHGVDINEKLAAKYPYKRCYLPVNRLEDGTMWNW
;
A
#
# COMPACT_ATOMS: atom_id res chain seq x y z
N GLU A 1 17.50 -4.74 15.48
CA GLU A 1 17.07 -3.59 16.31
C GLU A 1 18.13 -2.47 16.39
N SER A 2 19.41 -2.78 16.17
CA SER A 2 20.48 -1.77 16.16
C SER A 2 20.27 -0.63 15.15
N PHE A 3 19.56 -0.89 14.05
CA PHE A 3 19.29 0.08 13.01
C PHE A 3 18.08 1.00 13.31
N ARG A 4 17.26 0.70 14.34
CA ARG A 4 16.06 1.45 14.71
C ARG A 4 15.16 1.74 13.50
N LEU A 5 14.81 0.69 12.77
CA LEU A 5 13.92 0.79 11.61
C LEU A 5 12.58 1.43 12.02
N PHE A 6 12.00 2.21 11.10
CA PHE A 6 10.64 2.72 11.25
C PHE A 6 9.65 1.55 11.31
N TRP A 7 9.80 0.60 10.38
CA TRP A 7 9.16 -0.71 10.42
C TRP A 7 10.00 -1.78 9.73
N LEU A 8 9.63 -3.04 9.92
CA LEU A 8 10.05 -4.18 9.14
C LEU A 8 8.86 -4.64 8.31
N GLU A 9 8.97 -4.54 6.99
CA GLU A 9 7.91 -4.84 6.04
C GLU A 9 8.12 -6.21 5.42
N ASP A 10 6.99 -6.94 5.21
CA ASP A 10 6.93 -8.23 4.54
C ASP A 10 8.04 -9.20 4.97
N ALA A 11 8.25 -9.26 6.29
CA ALA A 11 9.29 -10.07 6.91
C ALA A 11 9.18 -11.57 6.62
N VAL A 12 8.00 -12.01 6.21
CA VAL A 12 7.67 -13.34 5.68
C VAL A 12 6.64 -13.15 4.57
N PRO A 13 6.46 -14.13 3.64
CA PRO A 13 5.37 -14.08 2.68
C PRO A 13 4.02 -13.84 3.35
N ALA A 14 3.17 -13.02 2.73
CA ALA A 14 1.89 -12.60 3.30
C ALA A 14 0.95 -13.78 3.61
N GLU A 15 1.10 -14.89 2.92
CA GLU A 15 0.36 -16.15 3.16
C GLU A 15 0.81 -16.87 4.43
N ASN A 16 2.05 -16.60 4.90
CA ASN A 16 2.60 -17.21 6.11
C ASN A 16 2.32 -16.33 7.35
N GLN A 17 1.05 -16.11 7.66
CA GLN A 17 0.65 -15.24 8.78
C GLN A 17 1.15 -15.74 10.14
N GLU A 18 1.29 -17.05 10.32
CA GLU A 18 1.84 -17.62 11.55
C GLU A 18 3.32 -17.25 11.78
N GLY A 19 4.05 -16.96 10.70
CA GLY A 19 5.41 -16.45 10.78
C GLY A 19 5.50 -15.10 11.51
N PHE A 20 4.50 -14.22 11.35
CA PHE A 20 4.44 -12.95 12.08
C PHE A 20 4.34 -13.15 13.59
N ARG A 21 3.69 -14.21 14.07
CA ARG A 21 3.63 -14.54 15.50
C ARG A 21 5.03 -14.81 16.07
N ILE A 22 5.84 -15.55 15.34
CA ILE A 22 7.23 -15.85 15.74
C ILE A 22 8.06 -14.58 15.75
N ILE A 23 7.93 -13.75 14.71
CA ILE A 23 8.67 -12.49 14.61
C ILE A 23 8.25 -11.55 15.74
N ARG A 24 6.95 -11.36 15.96
CA ARG A 24 6.41 -10.50 17.03
C ARG A 24 6.95 -10.87 18.42
N GLN A 25 7.15 -12.15 18.70
CA GLN A 25 7.72 -12.60 19.97
C GLN A 25 9.21 -12.29 20.14
N ASN A 26 9.91 -12.00 19.04
CA ASN A 26 11.36 -11.84 19.02
C ASN A 26 11.83 -10.43 18.60
N THR A 27 10.93 -9.49 18.34
CA THR A 27 11.29 -8.11 17.99
C THR A 27 10.33 -7.08 18.58
N VAL A 28 10.87 -5.90 18.89
CA VAL A 28 10.10 -4.69 19.22
C VAL A 28 10.03 -3.73 18.02
N THR A 29 10.68 -4.05 16.92
CA THR A 29 10.57 -3.25 15.68
C THR A 29 9.14 -3.33 15.19
N PRO A 30 8.50 -2.20 14.84
CA PRO A 30 7.17 -2.22 14.24
C PRO A 30 7.12 -3.09 13.00
N LEU A 31 6.04 -3.85 12.82
CA LEU A 31 5.82 -4.75 11.70
C LEU A 31 4.75 -4.21 10.76
N ALA A 32 4.97 -4.32 9.46
CA ALA A 32 4.07 -3.88 8.41
C ALA A 32 3.89 -4.97 7.35
N VAL A 33 2.67 -5.14 6.86
CA VAL A 33 2.33 -6.10 5.79
C VAL A 33 0.98 -5.75 5.18
N GLY A 34 0.72 -6.19 3.96
CA GLY A 34 -0.63 -6.21 3.43
C GLY A 34 -0.83 -5.59 2.06
N GLU A 35 0.21 -5.23 1.33
CA GLU A 35 0.08 -4.62 0.00
C GLU A 35 -0.67 -5.50 -1.01
N ILE A 36 -0.61 -6.82 -0.86
CA ILE A 36 -1.32 -7.78 -1.71
C ILE A 36 -2.63 -8.30 -1.11
N PHE A 37 -3.06 -7.84 0.07
CA PHE A 37 -4.31 -8.28 0.68
C PHE A 37 -5.53 -7.70 -0.06
N ASN A 38 -6.50 -8.57 -0.34
CA ASN A 38 -7.67 -8.23 -1.13
C ASN A 38 -8.95 -8.09 -0.31
N THR A 39 -8.94 -8.57 0.93
CA THR A 39 -10.12 -8.59 1.79
C THR A 39 -9.78 -8.30 3.24
N ILE A 40 -10.78 -7.91 4.03
CA ILE A 40 -10.65 -7.78 5.47
C ILE A 40 -10.28 -9.12 6.14
N TRP A 41 -10.65 -10.25 5.52
CA TRP A 41 -10.36 -11.57 6.04
C TRP A 41 -8.87 -11.90 5.99
N ASP A 42 -8.16 -11.38 4.98
CA ASP A 42 -6.70 -11.50 4.89
C ASP A 42 -6.00 -10.76 6.03
N CYS A 43 -6.61 -9.68 6.51
CA CYS A 43 -6.06 -8.83 7.57
C CYS A 43 -6.47 -9.27 8.97
N LYS A 44 -7.57 -10.02 9.10
CA LYS A 44 -8.28 -10.24 10.36
C LYS A 44 -7.39 -10.74 11.47
N GLN A 45 -6.71 -11.86 11.26
CA GLN A 45 -5.88 -12.49 12.29
C GLN A 45 -4.72 -11.59 12.71
N LEU A 46 -4.03 -11.00 11.75
CA LEU A 46 -2.88 -10.11 12.01
C LEU A 46 -3.27 -8.92 12.88
N ILE A 47 -4.46 -8.37 12.65
CA ILE A 47 -4.99 -7.22 13.40
C ILE A 47 -5.49 -7.66 14.77
N GLU A 48 -6.38 -8.66 14.85
CA GLU A 48 -7.00 -9.11 16.12
C GLU A 48 -5.97 -9.55 17.15
N GLU A 49 -4.93 -10.24 16.70
CA GLU A 49 -3.88 -10.74 17.56
C GLU A 49 -2.71 -9.76 17.72
N GLN A 50 -2.84 -8.54 17.16
CA GLN A 50 -1.82 -7.49 17.23
C GLN A 50 -0.42 -7.97 16.76
N LEU A 51 -0.41 -8.77 15.71
CA LEU A 51 0.82 -9.30 15.13
C LEU A 51 1.56 -8.29 14.27
N ILE A 52 0.90 -7.19 13.92
CA ILE A 52 1.43 -6.09 13.11
C ILE A 52 1.09 -4.74 13.75
N ASP A 53 1.83 -3.71 13.37
CA ASP A 53 1.61 -2.32 13.80
C ASP A 53 1.02 -1.46 12.68
N TYR A 54 1.30 -1.83 11.43
CA TYR A 54 0.81 -1.14 10.23
C TYR A 54 0.20 -2.12 9.24
N ILE A 55 -1.00 -1.80 8.76
CA ILE A 55 -1.65 -2.51 7.66
C ILE A 55 -1.42 -1.76 6.34
N ARG A 56 -0.84 -2.44 5.36
CA ARG A 56 -0.31 -1.87 4.12
C ARG A 56 -1.22 -2.03 2.90
N THR A 57 -2.49 -2.34 3.08
CA THR A 57 -3.44 -2.48 1.97
C THR A 57 -3.54 -1.21 1.12
N SER A 58 -3.78 -1.37 -0.17
CA SER A 58 -4.03 -0.26 -1.10
C SER A 58 -5.51 -0.14 -1.46
N VAL A 59 -5.90 1.02 -1.99
CA VAL A 59 -7.26 1.27 -2.46
C VAL A 59 -7.69 0.23 -3.51
N VAL A 60 -6.80 -0.11 -4.44
CA VAL A 60 -7.13 -1.03 -5.55
C VAL A 60 -7.21 -2.48 -5.09
N HIS A 61 -6.25 -2.94 -4.30
CA HIS A 61 -6.24 -4.33 -3.82
C HIS A 61 -7.35 -4.60 -2.80
N ALA A 62 -7.61 -3.67 -1.89
CA ALA A 62 -8.70 -3.81 -0.92
C ALA A 62 -10.11 -3.79 -1.55
N GLY A 63 -10.24 -3.53 -2.86
CA GLY A 63 -11.53 -3.47 -3.53
C GLY A 63 -12.22 -2.11 -3.44
N GLY A 64 -11.46 -1.03 -3.31
CA GLY A 64 -11.94 0.35 -3.28
C GLY A 64 -12.05 0.94 -1.89
N LEU A 65 -12.37 2.24 -1.84
CA LEU A 65 -12.41 3.04 -0.60
C LEU A 65 -13.34 2.46 0.47
N THR A 66 -14.48 1.89 0.07
CA THR A 66 -15.44 1.32 1.02
C THR A 66 -14.85 0.14 1.80
N HIS A 67 -14.13 -0.74 1.12
CA HIS A 67 -13.51 -1.90 1.77
C HIS A 67 -12.27 -1.50 2.56
N LEU A 68 -11.45 -0.61 2.00
CA LEU A 68 -10.27 -0.08 2.70
C LEU A 68 -10.68 0.62 4.00
N ARG A 69 -11.78 1.40 3.98
CA ARG A 69 -12.32 2.02 5.19
C ARG A 69 -12.72 1.01 6.26
N ARG A 70 -13.35 -0.10 5.87
CA ARG A 70 -13.71 -1.17 6.82
C ARG A 70 -12.47 -1.80 7.46
N ILE A 71 -11.39 -1.98 6.70
CA ILE A 71 -10.11 -2.48 7.22
C ILE A 71 -9.53 -1.49 8.22
N ALA A 72 -9.51 -0.19 7.89
CA ALA A 72 -8.99 0.85 8.78
C ALA A 72 -9.82 0.98 10.07
N ASP A 73 -11.14 0.98 9.98
CA ASP A 73 -12.02 1.05 11.15
C ASP A 73 -11.82 -0.16 12.08
N PHE A 74 -11.68 -1.35 11.50
CA PHE A 74 -11.36 -2.57 12.26
C PHE A 74 -9.97 -2.49 12.91
N ALA A 75 -8.96 -2.08 12.15
CA ALA A 75 -7.59 -1.93 12.63
C ALA A 75 -7.48 -0.91 13.78
N SER A 76 -8.28 0.17 13.72
CA SER A 76 -8.28 1.22 14.74
C SER A 76 -8.68 0.70 16.14
N LEU A 77 -9.55 -0.31 16.21
CA LEU A 77 -9.96 -0.94 17.47
C LEU A 77 -8.82 -1.66 18.17
N TYR A 78 -7.79 -2.04 17.42
CA TYR A 78 -6.62 -2.78 17.91
C TYR A 78 -5.34 -1.94 17.89
N HIS A 79 -5.46 -0.61 17.70
CA HIS A 79 -4.34 0.32 17.61
C HIS A 79 -3.36 0.05 16.46
N VAL A 80 -3.79 -0.68 15.43
CA VAL A 80 -3.03 -0.85 14.20
C VAL A 80 -3.27 0.35 13.29
N GLN A 81 -2.19 0.95 12.81
CA GLN A 81 -2.23 2.13 11.94
C GLN A 81 -2.30 1.73 10.46
N THR A 82 -2.73 2.66 9.60
CA THR A 82 -2.65 2.49 8.15
C THR A 82 -1.29 2.94 7.63
N GLY A 83 -0.78 2.24 6.62
CA GLY A 83 0.44 2.59 5.90
C GLY A 83 0.26 2.19 4.44
N CYS A 84 -0.67 2.84 3.72
CA CYS A 84 -1.09 2.38 2.40
C CYS A 84 0.06 2.23 1.42
N HIS A 85 0.07 1.08 0.71
CA HIS A 85 0.96 0.84 -0.42
C HIS A 85 0.75 1.92 -1.49
N GLY A 86 1.83 2.52 -1.95
CA GLY A 86 1.83 3.67 -2.87
C GLY A 86 2.97 3.66 -3.86
N ALA A 87 3.37 2.48 -4.33
CA ALA A 87 4.41 2.29 -5.32
C ALA A 87 3.93 2.57 -6.76
N THR A 88 4.86 2.57 -7.71
CA THR A 88 4.60 2.97 -9.12
C THR A 88 3.91 1.90 -9.96
N ASP A 89 3.66 0.71 -9.42
CA ASP A 89 2.78 -0.30 -10.00
C ASP A 89 1.29 0.12 -9.93
N LEU A 90 0.97 1.06 -9.02
CA LEU A 90 -0.35 1.66 -8.89
C LEU A 90 -0.41 3.00 -9.65
N SER A 91 -1.55 3.30 -10.27
CA SER A 91 -1.72 4.55 -11.00
C SER A 91 -1.83 5.77 -10.08
N PRO A 92 -1.57 7.00 -10.59
CA PRO A 92 -1.85 8.23 -9.85
C PRO A 92 -3.30 8.37 -9.35
N VAL A 93 -4.27 7.70 -10.01
CA VAL A 93 -5.67 7.64 -9.55
C VAL A 93 -5.76 6.94 -8.18
N CYS A 94 -5.00 5.87 -7.99
CA CYS A 94 -4.93 5.19 -6.70
C CYS A 94 -4.33 6.09 -5.62
N MET A 95 -3.24 6.80 -5.93
CA MET A 95 -2.60 7.74 -5.00
C MET A 95 -3.56 8.87 -4.61
N GLY A 96 -4.24 9.50 -5.57
CA GLY A 96 -5.23 10.53 -5.28
C GLY A 96 -6.33 10.04 -4.33
N ALA A 97 -6.85 8.84 -4.57
CA ALA A 97 -7.85 8.22 -3.70
C ALA A 97 -7.30 7.87 -2.31
N ALA A 98 -6.06 7.35 -2.25
CA ALA A 98 -5.39 7.02 -0.98
C ALA A 98 -5.19 8.26 -0.10
N LEU A 99 -4.75 9.39 -0.66
CA LEU A 99 -4.57 10.63 0.11
C LEU A 99 -5.87 11.13 0.74
N HIS A 100 -6.99 11.03 0.04
CA HIS A 100 -8.29 11.39 0.61
C HIS A 100 -8.75 10.40 1.68
N PHE A 101 -8.46 9.12 1.50
CA PHE A 101 -8.68 8.10 2.52
C PHE A 101 -7.87 8.39 3.78
N ASP A 102 -6.58 8.68 3.64
CA ASP A 102 -5.67 8.98 4.76
C ASP A 102 -6.15 10.15 5.61
N LEU A 103 -6.71 11.19 4.97
CA LEU A 103 -7.27 12.36 5.67
C LEU A 103 -8.56 12.05 6.45
N CYS A 104 -9.24 10.94 6.15
CA CYS A 104 -10.52 10.64 6.79
C CYS A 104 -10.49 9.48 7.78
N VAL A 105 -9.35 8.82 7.98
CA VAL A 105 -9.24 7.72 8.94
C VAL A 105 -8.57 8.15 10.25
N PRO A 106 -9.03 7.63 11.40
CA PRO A 106 -8.51 8.07 12.70
C PRO A 106 -7.13 7.48 13.03
N ASN A 107 -6.76 6.39 12.36
CA ASN A 107 -5.55 5.63 12.61
C ASN A 107 -4.54 5.73 11.46
N PHE A 108 -4.51 6.87 10.77
CA PHE A 108 -3.47 7.13 9.78
C PHE A 108 -2.07 7.07 10.41
N GLY A 109 -1.18 6.34 9.77
CA GLY A 109 0.23 6.23 10.16
C GLY A 109 1.14 6.94 9.18
N VAL A 110 1.24 6.42 7.98
CA VAL A 110 2.10 6.96 6.92
C VAL A 110 1.55 6.59 5.54
N GLN A 111 1.82 7.41 4.53
CA GLN A 111 1.56 7.10 3.12
C GLN A 111 2.87 6.81 2.40
N GLU A 112 3.00 5.63 1.82
CA GLU A 112 4.11 5.36 0.91
C GLU A 112 3.92 6.17 -0.37
N TYR A 113 5.02 6.71 -0.89
CA TYR A 113 5.01 7.47 -2.11
C TYR A 113 6.25 7.20 -2.97
N MET A 114 6.01 6.75 -4.20
CA MET A 114 7.01 6.69 -5.25
C MET A 114 6.62 7.62 -6.40
N ARG A 115 7.60 8.31 -6.97
CA ARG A 115 7.36 9.22 -8.10
C ARG A 115 7.14 8.43 -9.38
N HIS A 116 6.06 8.72 -10.06
CA HIS A 116 5.83 8.24 -11.43
C HIS A 116 6.73 8.97 -12.43
N SER A 117 6.88 8.37 -13.62
CA SER A 117 7.55 9.03 -14.74
C SER A 117 6.75 10.26 -15.24
N GLU A 118 7.43 11.14 -15.96
CA GLU A 118 6.77 12.31 -16.56
C GLU A 118 5.66 11.89 -17.52
N GLU A 119 5.90 10.84 -18.32
CA GLU A 119 4.90 10.31 -19.25
C GLU A 119 3.64 9.80 -18.52
N THR A 120 3.81 9.13 -17.37
CA THR A 120 2.69 8.70 -16.56
C THR A 120 1.92 9.90 -16.02
N ASN A 121 2.61 10.93 -15.54
CA ASN A 121 1.99 12.14 -15.03
C ASN A 121 1.27 12.95 -16.11
N GLU A 122 1.75 12.92 -17.36
CA GLU A 122 1.05 13.54 -18.49
C GLU A 122 -0.25 12.81 -18.84
N VAL A 123 -0.25 11.47 -18.73
CA VAL A 123 -1.47 10.64 -18.92
C VAL A 123 -2.45 10.85 -17.78
N PHE A 124 -1.95 10.99 -16.56
CA PHE A 124 -2.74 11.18 -15.34
C PHE A 124 -2.41 12.53 -14.69
N PRO A 125 -2.87 13.66 -15.28
CA PRO A 125 -2.67 14.97 -14.65
C PRO A 125 -3.32 15.01 -13.27
N HIS A 126 -2.57 15.52 -12.28
CA HIS A 126 -3.03 15.52 -10.89
C HIS A 126 -2.60 16.77 -10.14
N THR A 127 -3.29 17.05 -9.05
CA THR A 127 -3.03 18.22 -8.20
C THR A 127 -2.31 17.89 -6.91
N TYR A 128 -2.20 16.62 -6.55
CA TYR A 128 -1.41 16.25 -5.38
C TYR A 128 0.08 16.53 -5.60
N SER A 129 0.76 16.82 -4.51
CA SER A 129 2.20 17.12 -4.55
C SER A 129 2.91 16.58 -3.31
N PHE A 130 4.20 16.29 -3.48
CA PHE A 130 5.09 15.92 -2.38
C PHE A 130 6.05 17.07 -2.07
N LYS A 131 6.07 17.53 -0.83
CA LYS A 131 6.96 18.59 -0.39
C LYS A 131 7.37 18.39 1.07
N ASN A 132 8.68 18.48 1.33
CA ASN A 132 9.25 18.44 2.68
C ASN A 132 8.79 17.21 3.52
N GLY A 133 8.71 16.03 2.91
CA GLY A 133 8.29 14.81 3.58
C GLY A 133 6.77 14.64 3.72
N TYR A 134 5.97 15.52 3.14
CA TYR A 134 4.51 15.49 3.21
C TYR A 134 3.87 15.41 1.83
N MET A 135 2.75 14.67 1.74
CA MET A 135 1.87 14.66 0.59
C MET A 135 0.72 15.65 0.82
N TYR A 136 0.39 16.40 -0.23
CA TYR A 136 -0.72 17.37 -0.24
C TYR A 136 -1.70 16.97 -1.35
N PRO A 137 -2.97 16.71 -1.09
CA PRO A 137 -3.93 16.27 -2.09
C PRO A 137 -4.31 17.37 -3.10
N GLY A 138 -4.09 18.67 -2.75
CA GLY A 138 -4.53 19.80 -3.54
C GLY A 138 -6.00 20.16 -3.29
N GLU A 139 -6.50 21.16 -4.06
CA GLU A 139 -7.84 21.74 -3.89
C GLU A 139 -8.77 21.43 -5.07
N ALA A 140 -8.40 20.51 -5.95
CA ALA A 140 -9.24 20.14 -7.09
C ALA A 140 -10.48 19.35 -6.64
N VAL A 141 -11.55 19.48 -7.42
CA VAL A 141 -12.79 18.73 -7.21
C VAL A 141 -12.52 17.21 -7.39
N GLY A 142 -13.17 16.39 -6.58
CA GLY A 142 -12.97 14.95 -6.57
C GLY A 142 -11.66 14.55 -5.87
N HIS A 143 -10.98 13.53 -6.36
CA HIS A 143 -9.71 13.06 -5.80
C HIS A 143 -8.47 13.75 -6.43
N GLY A 144 -8.68 14.77 -7.27
CA GLY A 144 -7.61 15.60 -7.82
C GLY A 144 -6.77 14.95 -8.90
N VAL A 145 -7.23 13.87 -9.51
CA VAL A 145 -6.56 13.16 -10.62
C VAL A 145 -7.54 12.98 -11.78
N ASP A 146 -7.06 13.21 -13.00
CA ASP A 146 -7.82 13.00 -14.23
C ASP A 146 -7.05 12.06 -15.17
N ILE A 147 -7.66 11.70 -16.29
CA ILE A 147 -7.02 10.91 -17.33
C ILE A 147 -7.08 11.63 -18.70
N ASN A 148 -5.92 11.75 -19.33
CA ASN A 148 -5.83 12.19 -20.71
C ASN A 148 -6.02 11.00 -21.66
N GLU A 149 -7.28 10.68 -22.01
CA GLU A 149 -7.63 9.51 -22.82
C GLU A 149 -6.93 9.54 -24.20
N LYS A 150 -6.74 10.70 -24.82
CA LYS A 150 -6.06 10.84 -26.12
C LYS A 150 -4.59 10.47 -26.03
N LEU A 151 -3.95 10.82 -24.91
CA LEU A 151 -2.56 10.46 -24.66
C LEU A 151 -2.45 9.00 -24.25
N ALA A 152 -3.34 8.53 -23.39
CA ALA A 152 -3.41 7.13 -22.96
C ALA A 152 -3.51 6.17 -24.15
N ALA A 153 -4.25 6.53 -25.19
CA ALA A 153 -4.39 5.72 -26.41
C ALA A 153 -3.07 5.47 -27.16
N LYS A 154 -2.01 6.25 -26.90
CA LYS A 154 -0.65 6.03 -27.44
C LYS A 154 0.10 4.91 -26.72
N TYR A 155 -0.37 4.50 -25.55
CA TYR A 155 0.24 3.47 -24.72
C TYR A 155 -0.66 2.23 -24.66
N PRO A 156 -0.64 1.36 -25.70
CA PRO A 156 -1.49 0.18 -25.71
C PRO A 156 -1.09 -0.77 -24.58
N TYR A 157 -2.09 -1.49 -24.06
CA TYR A 157 -1.85 -2.50 -23.04
C TYR A 157 -0.76 -3.47 -23.46
N LYS A 158 0.21 -3.67 -22.59
CA LYS A 158 1.25 -4.69 -22.72
C LYS A 158 1.17 -5.58 -21.48
N ARG A 159 1.01 -6.87 -21.71
CA ARG A 159 1.05 -7.83 -20.60
C ARG A 159 2.44 -7.82 -19.97
N CYS A 160 2.48 -7.59 -18.68
CA CYS A 160 3.69 -7.67 -17.91
C CYS A 160 3.69 -8.97 -17.09
N TYR A 161 4.82 -9.64 -17.03
CA TYR A 161 5.03 -10.80 -16.18
C TYR A 161 6.15 -10.48 -15.21
N LEU A 162 5.98 -10.86 -13.96
CA LEU A 162 7.11 -10.92 -13.05
C LEU A 162 8.10 -11.94 -13.60
N PRO A 163 9.38 -11.58 -13.78
CA PRO A 163 10.31 -12.39 -14.55
C PRO A 163 10.71 -13.70 -13.86
N VAL A 164 10.50 -13.82 -12.53
CA VAL A 164 11.05 -14.95 -11.77
C VAL A 164 10.20 -15.32 -10.58
N ASN A 165 9.86 -16.60 -10.50
CA ASN A 165 9.38 -17.25 -9.26
C ASN A 165 10.31 -18.42 -8.91
N ARG A 166 11.51 -18.47 -9.51
CA ARG A 166 12.46 -19.56 -9.29
C ARG A 166 13.88 -19.04 -9.35
N LEU A 167 14.74 -19.60 -8.51
CA LEU A 167 16.18 -19.47 -8.63
C LEU A 167 16.70 -20.30 -9.82
N GLU A 168 17.97 -20.11 -10.19
CA GLU A 168 18.61 -20.86 -11.29
C GLU A 168 18.60 -22.37 -11.07
N ASP A 169 18.63 -22.82 -9.83
CA ASP A 169 18.53 -24.22 -9.44
C ASP A 169 17.10 -24.80 -9.47
N GLY A 170 16.10 -23.96 -9.83
CA GLY A 170 14.70 -24.34 -9.87
C GLY A 170 13.95 -24.20 -8.55
N THR A 171 14.59 -23.76 -7.47
CA THR A 171 13.96 -23.50 -6.18
C THR A 171 12.91 -22.40 -6.33
N MET A 172 11.73 -22.60 -5.74
CA MET A 172 10.69 -21.57 -5.67
C MET A 172 11.21 -20.37 -4.88
N TRP A 173 11.02 -19.20 -5.45
CA TRP A 173 11.37 -17.94 -4.83
C TRP A 173 10.12 -17.09 -4.67
N ASN A 174 9.77 -16.78 -3.44
CA ASN A 174 8.74 -15.81 -3.10
C ASN A 174 9.42 -14.47 -2.82
N TRP A 175 8.85 -13.43 -3.32
CA TRP A 175 9.28 -12.06 -3.08
C TRP A 175 8.30 -11.36 -2.14
#